data_4ee68bdc6aac93e21947df93fac7673e
#
_entry.id   4ee68bdc6aac93e21947df93fac7673e
#
_cell.length_a   1.000
_cell.length_b   1.000
_cell.length_c   1.000
_cell.angle_alpha   90.00
_cell.angle_beta   90.00
_cell.angle_gamma   90.00
#
_symmetry.space_group_name_H-M   'P 1'
#
loop_
_entity.id
_entity.type
_entity.pdbx_description
1 polymer ?
#
loop_
_entity_poly.entity_id
_entity_poly.type
_entity_poly.pdbx_seq_one_letter_code
_entity_poly.pdbx_strand_id
1 'polypeptide(L)'
;MNYCTTNDLVDRFGEHELIMLTDRGNTGSVDAQVAGAAIADASALIDGYLGGRYALPLSAVPSVLPKLCGDIARFNLYDNSVPEAVQKRYDAALAFLKSVGKGEVRLGLSDSEEVATSDEAIEMQIGVSVWSREESKGFI
;
A
#
# COMPACT_ATOMS: atom_id res chain seq x y z
N MET A 1 5.88 -1.22 -11.07
CA MET A 1 4.45 -0.91 -11.23
C MET A 1 4.06 0.16 -10.23
N ASN A 2 3.43 1.24 -10.69
CA ASN A 2 2.98 2.28 -9.79
C ASN A 2 1.51 2.06 -9.43
N TYR A 3 1.17 2.35 -8.19
CA TYR A 3 -0.19 2.10 -7.70
C TYR A 3 -1.09 3.32 -7.76
N CYS A 4 -0.54 4.49 -8.02
CA CYS A 4 -1.34 5.68 -8.28
C CYS A 4 -0.61 6.58 -9.27
N THR A 5 -1.29 7.65 -9.71
CA THR A 5 -0.74 8.58 -10.69
C THR A 5 -0.66 9.98 -10.09
N THR A 6 0.03 10.87 -10.79
CA THR A 6 0.07 12.27 -10.38
C THR A 6 -1.34 12.86 -10.34
N ASN A 7 -2.20 12.50 -11.29
CA ASN A 7 -3.58 12.96 -11.28
C ASN A 7 -4.33 12.47 -10.05
N ASP A 8 -4.06 11.25 -9.61
CA ASP A 8 -4.66 10.73 -8.38
C ASP A 8 -4.29 11.59 -7.18
N LEU A 9 -3.04 12.03 -7.11
CA LEU A 9 -2.60 12.90 -6.02
C LEU A 9 -3.32 14.26 -6.08
N VAL A 10 -3.45 14.81 -7.27
CA VAL A 10 -4.15 16.08 -7.44
C VAL A 10 -5.61 15.95 -7.03
N ASP A 11 -6.25 14.86 -7.45
CA ASP A 11 -7.66 14.63 -7.12
C ASP A 11 -7.88 14.45 -5.61
N ARG A 12 -6.94 13.77 -4.94
CA ARG A 12 -7.09 13.46 -3.52
C ARG A 12 -6.72 14.62 -2.62
N PHE A 13 -5.68 15.38 -2.97
CA PHE A 13 -5.10 16.38 -2.06
C PHE A 13 -5.19 17.80 -2.58
N GLY A 14 -5.56 17.99 -3.84
CA GLY A 14 -5.71 19.30 -4.42
C GLY A 14 -4.46 19.76 -5.17
N GLU A 15 -4.70 20.48 -6.26
CA GLU A 15 -3.59 20.95 -7.10
C GLU A 15 -2.70 21.93 -6.35
N HIS A 16 -3.29 22.78 -5.52
CA HIS A 16 -2.53 23.78 -4.79
C HIS A 16 -1.47 23.13 -3.88
N GLU A 17 -1.85 22.12 -3.13
CA GLU A 17 -0.90 21.43 -2.26
C GLU A 17 0.19 20.77 -3.09
N LEU A 18 -0.18 20.14 -4.20
CA LEU A 18 0.79 19.47 -5.05
C LEU A 18 1.77 20.45 -5.67
N ILE A 19 1.31 21.63 -6.05
CA ILE A 19 2.20 22.67 -6.55
C ILE A 19 3.18 23.06 -5.44
N MET A 20 2.69 23.29 -4.23
CA MET A 20 3.55 23.65 -3.11
C MET A 20 4.62 22.61 -2.84
N LEU A 21 4.28 21.33 -3.00
CA LEU A 21 5.20 20.24 -2.66
C LEU A 21 6.16 19.89 -3.79
N THR A 22 5.80 20.16 -5.05
CA THR A 22 6.59 19.67 -6.19
C THR A 22 7.22 20.78 -7.01
N ASP A 23 6.70 22.00 -6.96
CA ASP A 23 7.12 23.07 -7.88
C ASP A 23 8.39 23.75 -7.39
N ARG A 24 9.51 23.09 -7.55
CA ARG A 24 10.79 23.59 -7.07
C ARG A 24 11.37 24.67 -7.97
N GLY A 25 10.94 24.69 -9.22
CA GLY A 25 11.35 25.72 -10.18
C GLY A 25 10.47 26.95 -10.17
N ASN A 26 9.46 26.96 -9.31
CA ASN A 26 8.54 28.10 -9.18
C ASN A 26 7.84 28.42 -10.50
N THR A 27 7.37 27.39 -11.18
CA THR A 27 6.70 27.53 -12.47
C THR A 27 5.19 27.74 -12.34
N GLY A 28 4.64 27.52 -11.14
CA GLY A 28 3.20 27.63 -10.91
C GLY A 28 2.41 26.40 -11.27
N SER A 29 3.08 25.28 -11.50
CA SER A 29 2.39 24.04 -11.87
C SER A 29 3.02 22.85 -11.14
N VAL A 30 2.27 21.75 -11.10
CA VAL A 30 2.76 20.49 -10.49
C VAL A 30 3.91 19.96 -11.35
N ASP A 31 5.02 19.63 -10.69
CA ASP A 31 6.13 18.99 -11.37
C ASP A 31 5.90 17.48 -11.37
N ALA A 32 5.51 16.96 -12.54
CA ALA A 32 5.17 15.55 -12.67
C ALA A 32 6.35 14.63 -12.39
N GLN A 33 7.58 15.11 -12.63
CA GLN A 33 8.75 14.29 -12.38
C GLN A 33 8.99 14.10 -10.88
N VAL A 34 8.84 15.18 -10.11
CA VAL A 34 8.98 15.12 -8.66
C VAL A 34 7.88 14.26 -8.06
N ALA A 35 6.64 14.48 -8.50
CA ALA A 35 5.52 13.68 -8.02
C ALA A 35 5.69 12.21 -8.40
N GLY A 36 6.14 11.96 -9.63
CA GLY A 36 6.35 10.59 -10.10
C GLY A 36 7.39 9.85 -9.31
N ALA A 37 8.46 10.52 -8.90
CA ALA A 37 9.48 9.88 -8.08
C ALA A 37 8.91 9.47 -6.71
N ALA A 38 8.12 10.35 -6.10
CA ALA A 38 7.49 10.03 -4.81
C ALA A 38 6.52 8.85 -4.95
N ILE A 39 5.79 8.79 -6.05
CA ILE A 39 4.88 7.68 -6.33
C ILE A 39 5.65 6.38 -6.53
N ALA A 40 6.75 6.44 -7.25
CA ALA A 40 7.57 5.25 -7.49
C ALA A 40 8.13 4.71 -6.17
N ASP A 41 8.59 5.59 -5.29
CA ASP A 41 9.10 5.18 -3.99
C ASP A 41 7.99 4.57 -3.13
N ALA A 42 6.80 5.19 -3.15
CA ALA A 42 5.67 4.67 -2.42
C ALA A 42 5.26 3.29 -2.93
N SER A 43 5.25 3.14 -4.25
CA SER A 43 4.87 1.87 -4.87
C SER A 43 5.87 0.77 -4.55
N ALA A 44 7.16 1.11 -4.52
CA ALA A 44 8.19 0.15 -4.16
C ALA A 44 8.03 -0.30 -2.71
N LEU A 45 7.69 0.62 -1.83
CA LEU A 45 7.44 0.27 -0.42
C LEU A 45 6.25 -0.68 -0.30
N ILE A 46 5.18 -0.40 -1.03
CA ILE A 46 4.00 -1.26 -1.04
C ILE A 46 4.38 -2.66 -1.53
N ASP A 47 5.12 -2.73 -2.64
CA ASP A 47 5.57 -4.01 -3.17
C ASP A 47 6.40 -4.78 -2.15
N GLY A 48 7.19 -4.07 -1.36
CA GLY A 48 7.99 -4.71 -0.33
C GLY A 48 7.14 -5.43 0.72
N TYR A 49 5.98 -4.85 1.07
CA TYR A 49 5.09 -5.50 2.01
C TYR A 49 4.26 -6.62 1.36
N LEU A 50 3.89 -6.46 0.08
CA LEU A 50 3.04 -7.43 -0.58
C LEU A 50 3.80 -8.64 -1.09
N GLY A 51 5.08 -8.48 -1.40
CA GLY A 51 5.85 -9.50 -2.10
C GLY A 51 5.96 -10.82 -1.37
N GLY A 52 5.76 -10.83 -0.05
CA GLY A 52 5.78 -12.07 0.71
C GLY A 52 4.45 -12.82 0.71
N ARG A 53 3.37 -12.18 0.24
CA ARG A 53 2.04 -12.76 0.26
C ARG A 53 1.42 -12.91 -1.12
N TYR A 54 1.74 -12.03 -2.04
CA TYR A 54 1.10 -11.99 -3.35
C TYR A 54 2.13 -12.04 -4.46
N ALA A 55 1.75 -12.65 -5.57
CA ALA A 55 2.58 -12.64 -6.77
C ALA A 55 2.55 -11.25 -7.39
N LEU A 56 3.71 -10.70 -7.67
CA LEU A 56 3.84 -9.37 -8.24
C LEU A 56 4.32 -9.47 -9.68
N PRO A 57 3.86 -8.62 -10.58
CA PRO A 57 2.84 -7.60 -10.35
C PRO A 57 1.46 -8.20 -10.18
N LEU A 58 0.60 -7.49 -9.44
CA LEU A 58 -0.76 -7.97 -9.20
C LEU A 58 -1.55 -7.99 -10.52
N SER A 59 -2.39 -9.00 -10.70
CA SER A 59 -3.22 -9.08 -11.89
C SER A 59 -4.36 -8.04 -11.84
N ALA A 60 -4.78 -7.68 -10.65
CA ALA A 60 -5.77 -6.64 -10.44
C ALA A 60 -5.33 -5.81 -9.23
N VAL A 61 -5.53 -4.50 -9.31
CA VAL A 61 -5.12 -3.59 -8.23
C VAL A 61 -6.34 -3.23 -7.39
N PRO A 62 -6.41 -3.72 -6.14
CA PRO A 62 -7.52 -3.32 -5.26
C PRO A 62 -7.53 -1.81 -5.04
N SER A 63 -8.71 -1.26 -4.89
CA SER A 63 -8.87 0.20 -4.79
C SER A 63 -8.20 0.80 -3.56
N VAL A 64 -7.90 -0.01 -2.55
CA VAL A 64 -7.20 0.47 -1.37
C VAL A 64 -5.76 0.86 -1.68
N LEU A 65 -5.13 0.21 -2.68
CA LEU A 65 -3.72 0.47 -2.97
C LEU A 65 -3.47 1.87 -3.52
N PRO A 66 -4.27 2.41 -4.44
CA PRO A 66 -4.08 3.81 -4.83
C PRO A 66 -4.20 4.77 -3.66
N LYS A 67 -5.10 4.50 -2.71
CA LYS A 67 -5.22 5.33 -1.52
C LYS A 67 -3.96 5.27 -0.68
N LEU A 68 -3.46 4.07 -0.40
CA LEU A 68 -2.25 3.91 0.39
C LEU A 68 -1.06 4.53 -0.30
N CYS A 69 -0.94 4.32 -1.60
CA CYS A 69 0.14 4.89 -2.39
C CYS A 69 0.09 6.42 -2.31
N GLY A 70 -1.10 7.00 -2.44
CA GLY A 70 -1.26 8.45 -2.35
C GLY A 70 -0.82 8.99 -0.99
N ASP A 71 -1.23 8.34 0.09
CA ASP A 71 -0.87 8.77 1.43
C ASP A 71 0.64 8.70 1.66
N ILE A 72 1.28 7.65 1.17
CA ILE A 72 2.72 7.48 1.33
C ILE A 72 3.49 8.47 0.45
N ALA A 73 3.07 8.63 -0.80
CA ALA A 73 3.73 9.57 -1.73
C ALA A 73 3.62 11.00 -1.21
N ARG A 74 2.46 11.37 -0.67
CA ARG A 74 2.27 12.70 -0.09
C ARG A 74 3.25 12.93 1.06
N PHE A 75 3.39 11.94 1.94
CA PHE A 75 4.36 12.02 3.03
C PHE A 75 5.78 12.20 2.48
N ASN A 76 6.12 11.44 1.45
CA ASN A 76 7.45 11.50 0.85
C ASN A 76 7.78 12.86 0.25
N LEU A 77 6.77 13.63 -0.14
CA LEU A 77 6.99 14.94 -0.75
C LEU A 77 7.29 16.04 0.27
N TYR A 78 7.01 15.81 1.55
CA TYR A 78 7.36 16.78 2.59
C TYR A 78 8.82 16.60 2.99
N ASP A 79 9.58 17.71 3.01
CA ASP A 79 11.01 17.65 3.30
C ASP A 79 11.33 17.86 4.76
N ASN A 80 10.87 18.99 5.33
CA ASN A 80 11.35 19.40 6.63
C ASN A 80 10.38 19.08 7.75
N SER A 81 9.17 19.57 7.68
CA SER A 81 8.20 19.28 8.72
C SER A 81 6.95 18.72 8.07
N VAL A 82 6.41 17.70 8.69
CA VAL A 82 5.25 16.99 8.16
C VAL A 82 4.05 17.36 9.01
N PRO A 83 2.96 17.85 8.40
CA PRO A 83 1.74 18.10 9.16
C PRO A 83 1.25 16.84 9.84
N GLU A 84 0.65 17.00 11.01
CA GLU A 84 0.21 15.85 11.79
C GLU A 84 -0.75 14.96 11.02
N ALA A 85 -1.66 15.55 10.24
CA ALA A 85 -2.61 14.76 9.47
C ALA A 85 -1.93 13.89 8.42
N VAL A 86 -0.86 14.42 7.79
CA VAL A 86 -0.09 13.66 6.80
C VAL A 86 0.65 12.53 7.48
N GLN A 87 1.26 12.80 8.63
CA GLN A 87 1.97 11.79 9.40
C GLN A 87 1.04 10.67 9.83
N LYS A 88 -0.15 11.01 10.32
CA LYS A 88 -1.10 10.00 10.77
C LYS A 88 -1.56 9.09 9.63
N ARG A 89 -1.80 9.66 8.45
CA ARG A 89 -2.21 8.85 7.31
C ARG A 89 -1.08 7.93 6.85
N TYR A 90 0.15 8.44 6.89
CA TYR A 90 1.31 7.62 6.55
C TYR A 90 1.45 6.46 7.53
N ASP A 91 1.35 6.74 8.84
CA ASP A 91 1.46 5.70 9.85
C ASP A 91 0.36 4.66 9.71
N ALA A 92 -0.86 5.11 9.42
CA ALA A 92 -1.98 4.20 9.21
C ALA A 92 -1.77 3.33 7.98
N ALA A 93 -1.22 3.91 6.91
CA ALA A 93 -0.94 3.15 5.69
C ALA A 93 0.10 2.06 5.97
N LEU A 94 1.16 2.38 6.70
CA LEU A 94 2.17 1.38 7.03
C LEU A 94 1.61 0.29 7.92
N ALA A 95 0.77 0.66 8.90
CA ALA A 95 0.16 -0.33 9.78
C ALA A 95 -0.71 -1.30 8.99
N PHE A 96 -1.49 -0.77 8.04
CA PHE A 96 -2.32 -1.62 7.20
C PHE A 96 -1.45 -2.56 6.35
N LEU A 97 -0.40 -2.04 5.75
CA LEU A 97 0.48 -2.86 4.92
C LEU A 97 1.17 -3.94 5.73
N LYS A 98 1.57 -3.64 6.97
CA LYS A 98 2.14 -4.65 7.84
C LYS A 98 1.14 -5.76 8.12
N SER A 99 -0.11 -5.41 8.37
CA SER A 99 -1.16 -6.40 8.60
C SER A 99 -1.39 -7.28 7.39
N VAL A 100 -1.36 -6.68 6.19
CA VAL A 100 -1.48 -7.45 4.96
C VAL A 100 -0.28 -8.40 4.81
N GLY A 101 0.92 -7.90 5.07
CA GLY A 101 2.13 -8.71 4.94
C GLY A 101 2.17 -9.87 5.91
N LYS A 102 1.53 -9.72 7.07
CA LYS A 102 1.44 -10.80 8.05
C LYS A 102 0.28 -11.75 7.78
N GLY A 103 -0.56 -11.45 6.80
CA GLY A 103 -1.73 -12.26 6.50
C GLY A 103 -2.93 -12.00 7.38
N GLU A 104 -2.89 -10.94 8.20
CA GLU A 104 -4.02 -10.60 9.07
C GLU A 104 -5.16 -9.96 8.32
N VAL A 105 -4.84 -9.28 7.21
CA VAL A 105 -5.83 -8.61 6.37
C VAL A 105 -5.60 -9.06 4.93
N ARG A 106 -6.68 -9.37 4.23
CA ARG A 106 -6.60 -9.73 2.82
C ARG A 106 -6.98 -8.52 1.97
N LEU A 107 -6.38 -8.46 0.78
CA LEU A 107 -6.64 -7.35 -0.14
C LEU A 107 -7.91 -7.56 -0.97
N GLY A 108 -8.58 -8.69 -0.82
CA GLY A 108 -9.75 -8.98 -1.62
C GLY A 108 -9.44 -9.61 -2.97
N LEU A 109 -8.22 -10.07 -3.15
CA LEU A 109 -7.83 -10.79 -4.36
C LEU A 109 -8.21 -12.26 -4.22
N SER A 110 -8.32 -12.95 -5.35
CA SER A 110 -8.62 -14.37 -5.32
C SER A 110 -7.46 -15.14 -4.70
N ASP A 111 -7.75 -16.36 -4.24
CA ASP A 111 -6.73 -17.18 -3.63
C ASP A 111 -5.56 -17.45 -4.57
N SER A 112 -5.80 -17.47 -5.86
CA SER A 112 -4.75 -17.72 -6.83
C SER A 112 -3.74 -16.58 -6.91
N GLU A 113 -4.07 -15.41 -6.34
CA GLU A 113 -3.17 -14.29 -6.32
C GLU A 113 -2.19 -14.34 -5.15
N GLU A 114 -2.49 -15.10 -4.12
CA GLU A 114 -1.59 -15.24 -2.99
C GLU A 114 -0.51 -16.26 -3.27
N VAL A 115 0.70 -15.92 -2.84
CA VAL A 115 1.81 -16.86 -2.90
C VAL A 115 1.80 -17.65 -1.61
N ALA A 116 1.64 -18.96 -1.69
CA ALA A 116 1.63 -19.81 -0.51
C ALA A 116 3.03 -19.89 0.08
N THR A 117 3.14 -19.74 1.40
CA THR A 117 4.39 -20.03 2.09
C THR A 117 4.49 -21.53 2.24
N SER A 118 5.70 -22.02 2.56
CA SER A 118 5.86 -23.44 2.74
C SER A 118 5.02 -23.99 3.87
N ASP A 119 4.85 -23.21 4.92
CA ASP A 119 4.02 -23.64 6.04
C ASP A 119 2.57 -23.72 5.63
N GLU A 120 2.11 -22.71 4.93
CA GLU A 120 0.73 -22.69 4.47
C GLU A 120 0.47 -23.81 3.49
N ALA A 121 1.42 -24.08 2.67
CA ALA A 121 1.25 -25.15 1.69
C ALA A 121 1.02 -26.47 2.37
N ILE A 122 1.60 -26.65 3.54
CA ILE A 122 1.40 -27.88 4.27
C ILE A 122 0.05 -27.89 4.97
N GLU A 123 -0.32 -26.78 5.53
CA GLU A 123 -1.51 -26.69 6.35
C GLU A 123 -2.80 -26.48 5.58
N MET A 124 -2.69 -25.84 4.44
CA MET A 124 -3.86 -25.49 3.70
C MET A 124 -4.68 -26.64 3.27
N GLN A 125 -4.09 -27.75 3.25
CA GLN A 125 -4.83 -28.90 2.89
C GLN A 125 -5.60 -29.42 4.04
N ILE A 126 -5.41 -28.90 5.13
CA ILE A 126 -6.09 -29.26 6.30
C ILE A 126 -7.31 -28.49 6.48
N GLY A 127 -7.30 -27.43 6.24
CA GLY A 127 -8.27 -26.70 6.44
C GLY A 127 -8.96 -25.82 7.18
N VAL A 128 -8.79 -26.31 7.10
CA VAL A 128 -8.98 -25.93 7.63
C VAL A 128 -9.30 -25.79 8.09
N SER A 129 -9.40 -25.86 8.39
CA SER A 129 -9.26 -25.81 9.38
C SER A 129 -9.49 -25.49 10.09
N VAL A 130 -9.58 -25.88 10.31
CA VAL A 130 -9.38 -25.79 11.50
C VAL A 130 -9.68 -25.11 12.01
N TRP A 131 -10.00 -25.36 12.13
CA TRP A 131 -9.87 -24.85 13.12
C TRP A 131 -10.27 -24.33 13.22
N SER A 132 -10.49 -24.49 13.14
CA SER A 132 -10.36 -24.26 13.84
C SER A 132 -10.68 -23.91 14.26
N ARG A 133 -10.89 -24.37 14.18
CA ARG A 133 -10.80 -24.31 15.11
C ARG A 133 -10.96 -24.15 15.40
N GLU A 134 -11.08 -24.36 15.23
CA GLU A 134 -10.81 -24.43 15.94
C GLU A 134 -10.83 -24.17 16.21
N GLU A 135 -11.06 -24.45 16.08
CA GLU A 135 -10.72 -24.41 16.78
C GLU A 135 -10.68 -24.20 17.16
N SER A 136 -10.89 -24.75 17.07
CA SER A 136 -10.60 -24.74 17.87
C SER A 136 -10.56 -24.52 18.36
N LYS A 137 -10.44 -24.95 18.25
CA LYS A 137 -10.15 -24.88 19.05
C LYS A 137 -10.03 -24.79 19.42
N GLY A 138 -10.04 -25.50 19.00
CA GLY A 138 -9.83 -25.60 19.66
C GLY A 138 -9.66 -25.22 19.89
N PHE A 139 -9.66 -25.34 19.72
CA PHE A 139 -9.37 -25.02 20.05
C PHE A 139 -9.47 -24.81 19.87
N ILE A 140 -9.65 -25.48 19.60
CA ILE A 140 -9.53 -25.39 19.78
C ILE A 140 -9.66 -25.19 19.85
#